data_3750bb6dbf088d9898c154d530de3d7f
#
_entry.id   3750bb6dbf088d9898c154d530de3d7f
#
_cell.length_a   1.000
_cell.length_b   1.000
_cell.length_c   1.000
_cell.angle_alpha   90.00
_cell.angle_beta   90.00
_cell.angle_gamma   90.00
#
_symmetry.space_group_name_H-M   'P 1'
#
loop_
_entity.id
_entity.type
_entity.pdbx_description
1 polymer ?
#
loop_
_entity_poly.entity_id
_entity_poly.type
_entity_poly.pdbx_seq_one_letter_code
_entity_poly.pdbx_strand_id
1 'polypeptide(L)'
;YGVDKILTNGRPRIVDSPAGGSLRGTLPTTDDQLLQLAASVDSHSEHFVAKAIVKEAKKRGLILSDIKDFQRIAGKGTRAKVNDSDVWVGGEAILKEADVSIPEMFKLEIDRLAGEGKTIIFAVSDKNLIGIIALADLIRQESREAINGLKKMGVKSAMLTGDSEETAKWVSEELGIEEYFFGVLPGEKAEIIRRLQNLKQPWSF
;
A
#
# COMPACT_ATOMS: atom_id res chain seq x y z
N TYR A 1 -1.45 10.78 -3.81
CA TYR A 1 -0.72 9.66 -3.19
C TYR A 1 0.46 9.31 -4.09
N GLY A 2 1.66 9.14 -3.55
CA GLY A 2 2.86 8.89 -4.33
C GLY A 2 3.86 8.03 -3.57
N VAL A 3 4.69 7.30 -4.32
CA VAL A 3 5.87 6.65 -3.80
C VAL A 3 6.84 7.73 -3.35
N ASP A 4 7.24 7.72 -2.09
CA ASP A 4 8.14 8.70 -1.47
C ASP A 4 9.58 8.19 -1.46
N LYS A 5 9.77 6.93 -1.08
CA LYS A 5 11.09 6.30 -1.00
C LYS A 5 11.02 4.81 -1.35
N ILE A 6 12.08 4.33 -1.95
CA ILE A 6 12.27 2.91 -2.27
C ILE A 6 13.61 2.50 -1.71
N LEU A 7 13.70 1.32 -1.13
CA LEU A 7 14.94 0.75 -0.61
C LEU A 7 15.02 -0.72 -1.00
N THR A 8 16.10 -1.09 -1.66
CA THR A 8 16.38 -2.47 -2.05
C THR A 8 17.37 -3.13 -1.11
N ASN A 9 17.34 -4.45 -1.03
CA ASN A 9 18.30 -5.24 -0.25
C ASN A 9 19.73 -5.19 -0.81
N GLY A 10 19.94 -4.61 -1.98
CA GLY A 10 21.24 -4.27 -2.57
C GLY A 10 22.26 -5.40 -2.72
N ARG A 11 21.92 -6.64 -2.39
CA ARG A 11 22.81 -7.78 -2.54
C ARG A 11 22.52 -8.49 -3.86
N PRO A 12 23.39 -8.38 -4.89
CA PRO A 12 23.33 -9.30 -6.00
C PRO A 12 23.59 -10.70 -5.43
N ARG A 13 22.61 -11.60 -5.48
CA ARG A 13 22.91 -13.02 -5.39
C ARG A 13 23.69 -13.37 -6.65
N ILE A 14 25.00 -13.46 -6.53
CA ILE A 14 25.79 -14.25 -7.44
C ILE A 14 25.35 -15.70 -7.18
N VAL A 15 24.40 -16.17 -7.97
CA VAL A 15 24.18 -17.61 -8.06
C VAL A 15 25.26 -18.09 -9.00
N ASP A 16 26.33 -18.60 -8.42
CA ASP A 16 27.30 -19.42 -9.15
C ASP A 16 26.51 -20.59 -9.74
N SER A 17 26.12 -20.45 -11.00
CA SER A 17 25.54 -21.52 -11.78
C SER A 17 26.61 -22.09 -12.67
N PRO A 18 27.06 -23.35 -12.46
CA PRO A 18 27.92 -24.01 -13.42
C PRO A 18 27.10 -24.22 -14.70
N ALA A 19 27.54 -23.61 -15.78
CA ALA A 19 27.21 -23.90 -17.16
C ALA A 19 25.68 -23.88 -17.56
N GLY A 20 25.27 -22.85 -18.25
CA GLY A 20 24.23 -22.95 -19.29
C GLY A 20 22.75 -22.88 -18.84
N GLY A 21 22.41 -22.26 -17.73
CA GLY A 21 21.04 -22.11 -17.25
C GLY A 21 20.53 -20.68 -17.38
N SER A 22 19.37 -20.52 -18.04
CA SER A 22 18.52 -19.33 -18.06
C SER A 22 18.56 -18.55 -16.74
N LEU A 23 18.64 -17.22 -16.82
CA LEU A 23 18.59 -16.28 -15.70
C LEU A 23 17.30 -16.48 -14.88
N ARG A 24 17.32 -17.40 -13.93
CA ARG A 24 16.27 -17.55 -12.93
C ARG A 24 16.45 -16.45 -11.90
N GLY A 25 15.52 -15.48 -11.92
CA GLY A 25 15.24 -14.59 -10.82
C GLY A 25 16.42 -13.79 -10.27
N THR A 26 16.99 -12.83 -11.02
CA THR A 26 17.83 -11.81 -10.40
C THR A 26 16.98 -10.97 -9.46
N LEU A 27 17.35 -10.95 -8.17
CA LEU A 27 16.73 -10.05 -7.20
C LEU A 27 16.96 -8.59 -7.65
N PRO A 28 15.98 -7.69 -7.43
CA PRO A 28 16.15 -6.30 -7.78
C PRO A 28 17.35 -5.70 -7.04
N THR A 29 18.24 -5.08 -7.79
CA THR A 29 19.42 -4.39 -7.28
C THR A 29 19.26 -2.88 -7.30
N THR A 30 18.22 -2.38 -7.98
CA THR A 30 17.90 -0.96 -8.09
C THR A 30 16.46 -0.68 -7.63
N ASP A 31 16.21 0.54 -7.23
CA ASP A 31 14.88 1.03 -6.83
C ASP A 31 13.85 0.85 -7.97
N ASP A 32 14.25 1.11 -9.21
CA ASP A 32 13.36 0.95 -10.36
C ASP A 32 13.02 -0.52 -10.65
N GLN A 33 13.96 -1.44 -10.45
CA GLN A 33 13.68 -2.87 -10.58
C GLN A 33 12.73 -3.36 -9.49
N LEU A 34 12.90 -2.89 -8.24
CA LEU A 34 11.98 -3.20 -7.15
C LEU A 34 10.59 -2.65 -7.42
N LEU A 35 10.52 -1.38 -7.84
CA LEU A 35 9.25 -0.73 -8.18
C LEU A 35 8.55 -1.44 -9.36
N GLN A 36 9.30 -1.82 -10.40
CA GLN A 36 8.79 -2.56 -11.54
C GLN A 36 8.20 -3.91 -11.11
N LEU A 37 8.92 -4.65 -10.28
CA LEU A 37 8.49 -5.96 -9.79
C LEU A 37 7.22 -5.85 -8.94
N ALA A 38 7.20 -4.94 -7.98
CA ALA A 38 6.04 -4.70 -7.12
C ALA A 38 4.83 -4.23 -7.95
N ALA A 39 5.04 -3.30 -8.89
CA ALA A 39 3.98 -2.81 -9.77
C ALA A 39 3.45 -3.91 -10.70
N SER A 40 4.29 -4.84 -11.14
CA SER A 40 3.85 -5.98 -11.95
C SER A 40 2.88 -6.87 -11.17
N VAL A 41 3.22 -7.22 -9.93
CA VAL A 41 2.35 -8.01 -9.04
C VAL A 41 1.06 -7.26 -8.75
N ASP A 42 1.15 -5.96 -8.46
CA ASP A 42 0.00 -5.12 -8.11
C ASP A 42 -0.85 -4.67 -9.32
N SER A 43 -0.45 -5.01 -10.54
CA SER A 43 -1.13 -4.57 -11.78
C SER A 43 -2.60 -4.99 -11.87
N HIS A 44 -2.97 -6.08 -11.21
CA HIS A 44 -4.35 -6.61 -11.17
C HIS A 44 -5.07 -6.27 -9.86
N SER A 45 -4.46 -5.48 -8.98
CA SER A 45 -5.06 -5.07 -7.71
C SER A 45 -5.79 -3.74 -7.84
N GLU A 46 -7.04 -3.71 -7.39
CA GLU A 46 -7.83 -2.48 -7.32
C GLU A 46 -7.52 -1.63 -6.08
N HIS A 47 -6.71 -2.15 -5.15
CA HIS A 47 -6.37 -1.46 -3.92
C HIS A 47 -5.60 -0.16 -4.21
N PHE A 48 -5.94 0.93 -3.50
CA PHE A 48 -5.37 2.26 -3.77
C PHE A 48 -3.83 2.31 -3.60
N VAL A 49 -3.27 1.54 -2.66
CA VAL A 49 -1.81 1.37 -2.48
C VAL A 49 -1.19 0.78 -3.74
N ALA A 50 -1.77 -0.30 -4.26
CA ALA A 50 -1.33 -0.95 -5.49
C ALA A 50 -1.41 0.02 -6.69
N LYS A 51 -2.51 0.76 -6.81
CA LYS A 51 -2.67 1.79 -7.84
C LYS A 51 -1.60 2.88 -7.75
N ALA A 52 -1.19 3.29 -6.54
CA ALA A 52 -0.11 4.27 -6.34
C ALA A 52 1.24 3.74 -6.83
N ILE A 53 1.57 2.49 -6.50
CA ILE A 53 2.80 1.81 -6.94
C ILE A 53 2.82 1.67 -8.46
N VAL A 54 1.74 1.18 -9.06
CA VAL A 54 1.61 1.03 -10.52
C VAL A 54 1.69 2.38 -11.24
N LYS A 55 1.06 3.42 -10.69
CA LYS A 55 1.12 4.79 -11.25
C LYS A 55 2.53 5.33 -11.26
N GLU A 56 3.29 5.16 -10.17
CA GLU A 56 4.67 5.62 -10.12
C GLU A 56 5.58 4.85 -11.08
N ALA A 57 5.42 3.53 -11.20
CA ALA A 57 6.15 2.73 -12.17
C ALA A 57 5.90 3.20 -13.62
N LYS A 58 4.63 3.44 -13.97
CA LYS A 58 4.26 4.00 -15.28
C LYS A 58 4.84 5.39 -15.51
N LYS A 59 4.82 6.26 -14.50
CA LYS A 59 5.40 7.60 -14.55
C LYS A 59 6.91 7.58 -14.82
N ARG A 60 7.62 6.57 -14.29
CA ARG A 60 9.05 6.35 -14.55
C ARG A 60 9.31 5.62 -15.90
N GLY A 61 8.27 5.32 -16.66
CA GLY A 61 8.40 4.61 -17.94
C GLY A 61 8.79 3.14 -17.79
N LEU A 62 8.57 2.53 -16.63
CA LEU A 62 8.89 1.14 -16.39
C LEU A 62 7.85 0.24 -17.05
N ILE A 63 8.33 -0.77 -17.79
CA ILE A 63 7.50 -1.77 -18.45
C ILE A 63 7.19 -2.88 -17.44
N LEU A 64 5.91 -3.10 -17.15
CA LEU A 64 5.49 -4.14 -16.21
C LEU A 64 5.71 -5.52 -16.84
N SER A 65 6.17 -6.46 -16.03
CA SER A 65 6.34 -7.86 -16.45
C SER A 65 5.01 -8.60 -16.44
N ASP A 66 4.89 -9.61 -17.30
CA ASP A 66 3.77 -10.53 -17.25
C ASP A 66 3.78 -11.33 -15.94
N ILE A 67 2.61 -11.53 -15.38
CA ILE A 67 2.44 -12.27 -14.13
C ILE A 67 1.57 -13.51 -14.34
N LYS A 68 1.81 -14.54 -13.51
CA LYS A 68 0.99 -15.75 -13.43
C LYS A 68 0.54 -15.97 -12.00
N ASP A 69 -0.50 -16.78 -11.83
CA ASP A 69 -1.00 -17.23 -10.51
C ASP A 69 -1.28 -16.06 -9.53
N PHE A 70 -1.83 -14.94 -10.05
CA PHE A 70 -2.17 -13.80 -9.22
C PHE A 70 -3.17 -14.18 -8.12
N GLN A 71 -2.89 -13.77 -6.90
CA GLN A 71 -3.74 -13.97 -5.73
C GLN A 71 -3.80 -12.70 -4.88
N ARG A 72 -5.00 -12.34 -4.46
CA ARG A 72 -5.21 -11.32 -3.43
C ARG A 72 -5.30 -12.00 -2.07
N ILE A 73 -4.48 -11.58 -1.13
CA ILE A 73 -4.47 -12.07 0.24
C ILE A 73 -5.19 -11.04 1.10
N ALA A 74 -6.41 -11.38 1.50
CA ALA A 74 -7.31 -10.44 2.17
C ALA A 74 -6.65 -9.78 3.40
N GLY A 75 -6.64 -8.44 3.44
CA GLY A 75 -6.07 -7.65 4.52
C GLY A 75 -4.54 -7.66 4.63
N LYS A 76 -3.82 -8.34 3.70
CA LYS A 76 -2.36 -8.48 3.78
C LYS A 76 -1.63 -7.96 2.55
N GLY A 77 -2.14 -8.21 1.34
CA GLY A 77 -1.51 -7.78 0.10
C GLY A 77 -1.82 -8.67 -1.09
N THR A 78 -0.87 -8.78 -1.99
CA THR A 78 -0.95 -9.51 -3.25
C THR A 78 0.23 -10.48 -3.42
N ARG A 79 0.03 -11.50 -4.22
CA ARG A 79 1.04 -12.49 -4.59
C ARG A 79 0.88 -12.85 -6.05
N ALA A 80 1.98 -13.04 -6.76
CA ALA A 80 1.99 -13.58 -8.11
C ALA A 80 3.35 -14.19 -8.45
N LYS A 81 3.40 -14.96 -9.53
CA LYS A 81 4.68 -15.37 -10.12
C LYS A 81 5.10 -14.37 -11.19
N VAL A 82 6.32 -13.88 -11.07
CA VAL A 82 6.99 -13.00 -12.04
C VAL A 82 8.28 -13.70 -12.45
N ASN A 83 8.44 -14.02 -13.74
CA ASN A 83 9.60 -14.75 -14.26
C ASN A 83 9.93 -16.02 -13.44
N ASP A 84 8.90 -16.81 -13.11
CA ASP A 84 8.95 -18.04 -12.29
C ASP A 84 9.31 -17.82 -10.80
N SER A 85 9.62 -16.61 -10.35
CA SER A 85 9.81 -16.29 -8.93
C SER A 85 8.47 -15.98 -8.26
N ASP A 86 8.32 -16.45 -7.03
CA ASP A 86 7.13 -16.21 -6.20
C ASP A 86 7.27 -14.87 -5.47
N VAL A 87 6.50 -13.88 -5.89
CA VAL A 87 6.62 -12.50 -5.41
C VAL A 87 5.37 -12.10 -4.62
N TRP A 88 5.59 -11.50 -3.46
CA TRP A 88 4.56 -11.01 -2.55
C TRP A 88 4.76 -9.52 -2.30
N VAL A 89 3.66 -8.77 -2.31
CA VAL A 89 3.68 -7.31 -2.07
C VAL A 89 2.57 -6.95 -1.09
N GLY A 90 2.88 -6.21 -0.03
CA GLY A 90 1.87 -5.84 0.95
C GLY A 90 2.41 -5.18 2.20
N GLY A 91 1.55 -4.93 3.17
CA GLY A 91 1.91 -4.42 4.49
C GLY A 91 2.65 -5.46 5.34
N GLU A 92 2.95 -5.12 6.61
CA GLU A 92 3.72 -6.00 7.51
C GLU A 92 3.12 -7.40 7.65
N ALA A 93 1.80 -7.53 7.56
CA ALA A 93 1.12 -8.83 7.63
C ALA A 93 1.53 -9.80 6.51
N ILE A 94 2.04 -9.29 5.37
CA ILE A 94 2.52 -10.12 4.27
C ILE A 94 3.80 -10.88 4.65
N LEU A 95 4.63 -10.31 5.52
CA LEU A 95 5.87 -10.96 5.98
C LEU A 95 5.57 -12.23 6.78
N LYS A 96 4.56 -12.17 7.65
CA LYS A 96 4.09 -13.33 8.43
C LYS A 96 3.53 -14.42 7.50
N GLU A 97 2.78 -14.02 6.48
CA GLU A 97 2.20 -14.95 5.50
C GLU A 97 3.29 -15.63 4.65
N ALA A 98 4.31 -14.89 4.27
CA ALA A 98 5.44 -15.40 3.49
C ALA A 98 6.50 -16.12 4.33
N ASP A 99 6.35 -16.14 5.67
CA ASP A 99 7.34 -16.67 6.63
C ASP A 99 8.71 -16.00 6.48
N VAL A 100 8.72 -14.66 6.49
CA VAL A 100 9.94 -13.84 6.27
C VAL A 100 10.12 -12.87 7.43
N SER A 101 11.34 -12.79 7.96
CA SER A 101 11.72 -11.78 8.94
C SER A 101 12.36 -10.55 8.29
N ILE A 102 12.23 -9.40 8.97
CA ILE A 102 12.86 -8.15 8.54
C ILE A 102 14.37 -8.21 8.86
N PRO A 103 15.25 -8.13 7.86
CA PRO A 103 16.68 -8.03 8.10
C PRO A 103 17.04 -6.77 8.88
N GLU A 104 18.06 -6.84 9.74
CA GLU A 104 18.48 -5.74 10.62
C GLU A 104 18.74 -4.44 9.87
N MET A 105 19.30 -4.53 8.68
CA MET A 105 19.60 -3.39 7.83
C MET A 105 18.37 -2.52 7.44
N PHE A 106 17.16 -3.08 7.48
CA PHE A 106 15.95 -2.35 7.17
C PHE A 106 15.27 -1.75 8.41
N LYS A 107 15.49 -2.31 9.61
CA LYS A 107 14.74 -1.95 10.81
C LYS A 107 14.81 -0.46 11.12
N LEU A 108 16.02 0.10 11.20
CA LEU A 108 16.20 1.50 11.54
C LEU A 108 15.49 2.45 10.56
N GLU A 109 15.52 2.11 9.27
CA GLU A 109 14.90 2.94 8.25
C GLU A 109 13.37 2.76 8.22
N ILE A 110 12.88 1.55 8.48
CA ILE A 110 11.44 1.28 8.64
C ILE A 110 10.90 2.09 9.82
N ASP A 111 11.59 2.04 10.98
CA ASP A 111 11.17 2.77 12.17
C ASP A 111 11.15 4.29 11.93
N ARG A 112 12.16 4.81 11.22
CA ARG A 112 12.22 6.23 10.84
C ARG A 112 11.06 6.62 9.93
N LEU A 113 10.83 5.87 8.86
CA LEU A 113 9.78 6.16 7.88
C LEU A 113 8.37 5.99 8.49
N ALA A 114 8.18 4.98 9.33
CA ALA A 114 6.95 4.81 10.08
C ALA A 114 6.71 5.95 11.08
N GLY A 115 7.77 6.42 11.75
CA GLY A 115 7.71 7.60 12.63
C GLY A 115 7.39 8.90 11.89
N GLU A 116 7.68 8.99 10.59
CA GLU A 116 7.27 10.07 9.70
C GLU A 116 5.84 9.91 9.16
N GLY A 117 5.08 8.91 9.61
CA GLY A 117 3.72 8.64 9.15
C GLY A 117 3.65 7.99 7.75
N LYS A 118 4.75 7.45 7.24
CA LYS A 118 4.75 6.79 5.92
C LYS A 118 4.12 5.39 5.99
N THR A 119 3.42 5.02 4.96
CA THR A 119 2.94 3.65 4.79
C THR A 119 4.04 2.79 4.16
N ILE A 120 4.45 1.73 4.84
CA ILE A 120 5.52 0.84 4.39
C ILE A 120 4.93 -0.38 3.70
N ILE A 121 5.35 -0.61 2.46
CA ILE A 121 5.01 -1.79 1.67
C ILE A 121 6.26 -2.64 1.52
N PHE A 122 6.12 -3.90 1.85
CA PHE A 122 7.17 -4.90 1.77
C PHE A 122 7.05 -5.67 0.46
N ALA A 123 8.17 -5.91 -0.18
CA ALA A 123 8.26 -6.80 -1.34
C ALA A 123 9.16 -8.00 -0.98
N VAL A 124 8.59 -9.18 -1.13
CA VAL A 124 9.25 -10.47 -0.83
C VAL A 124 9.36 -11.27 -2.11
N SER A 125 10.48 -11.90 -2.35
CA SER A 125 10.65 -12.88 -3.43
C SER A 125 11.37 -14.12 -2.92
N ASP A 126 10.82 -15.29 -3.23
CA ASP A 126 11.40 -16.59 -2.87
C ASP A 126 11.84 -16.66 -1.39
N LYS A 127 10.94 -16.24 -0.49
CA LYS A 127 11.14 -16.18 0.97
C LYS A 127 12.24 -15.20 1.44
N ASN A 128 12.59 -14.21 0.64
CA ASN A 128 13.52 -13.16 1.04
C ASN A 128 12.87 -11.79 0.92
N LEU A 129 13.06 -10.93 1.93
CA LEU A 129 12.70 -9.53 1.79
C LEU A 129 13.67 -8.89 0.78
N ILE A 130 13.15 -8.48 -0.38
CA ILE A 130 13.93 -7.88 -1.45
C ILE A 130 13.96 -6.36 -1.39
N GLY A 131 13.05 -5.75 -0.64
CA GLY A 131 13.05 -4.33 -0.39
C GLY A 131 11.73 -3.82 0.18
N ILE A 132 11.69 -2.51 0.41
CA ILE A 132 10.53 -1.79 0.89
C ILE A 132 10.23 -0.59 0.00
N ILE A 133 8.94 -0.24 -0.08
CA ILE A 133 8.44 0.95 -0.76
C ILE A 133 7.68 1.77 0.29
N ALA A 134 8.16 2.97 0.59
CA ALA A 134 7.46 3.91 1.46
C ALA A 134 6.57 4.83 0.61
N LEU A 135 5.31 4.86 0.95
CA LEU A 135 4.34 5.76 0.35
C LEU A 135 4.20 7.01 1.21
N ALA A 136 4.05 8.17 0.57
CA ALA A 136 3.70 9.40 1.26
C ALA A 136 2.41 9.19 2.06
N ASP A 137 2.32 9.89 3.19
CA ASP A 137 1.20 9.78 4.11
C ASP A 137 -0.15 9.85 3.37
N LEU A 138 -0.88 8.76 3.44
CA LEU A 138 -2.21 8.65 2.83
C LEU A 138 -3.25 9.35 3.70
N ILE A 139 -2.95 9.49 4.99
CA ILE A 139 -3.77 10.16 5.99
C ILE A 139 -2.87 11.04 6.82
N ARG A 140 -3.04 12.34 6.67
CA ARG A 140 -2.23 13.33 7.38
C ARG A 140 -2.37 13.16 8.90
N GLN A 141 -1.27 13.35 9.61
CA GLN A 141 -1.24 13.26 11.07
C GLN A 141 -2.25 14.23 11.69
N GLU A 142 -2.38 15.43 11.14
CA GLU A 142 -3.33 16.44 11.61
C GLU A 142 -4.79 15.97 11.48
N SER A 143 -5.10 15.17 10.44
CA SER A 143 -6.42 14.57 10.27
C SER A 143 -6.73 13.56 11.38
N ARG A 144 -5.75 12.71 11.74
CA ARG A 144 -5.89 11.76 12.85
C ARG A 144 -6.13 12.49 14.18
N GLU A 145 -5.35 13.53 14.44
CA GLU A 145 -5.47 14.34 15.66
C GLU A 145 -6.81 15.06 15.73
N ALA A 146 -7.25 15.66 14.61
CA ALA A 146 -8.53 16.35 14.52
C ALA A 146 -9.72 15.40 14.80
N ILE A 147 -9.77 14.24 14.14
CA ILE A 147 -10.84 13.24 14.35
C ILE A 147 -10.83 12.72 15.78
N ASN A 148 -9.65 12.43 16.34
CA ASN A 148 -9.54 12.02 17.74
C ASN A 148 -10.00 13.11 18.71
N GLY A 149 -9.71 14.38 18.43
CA GLY A 149 -10.18 15.54 19.18
C GLY A 149 -11.70 15.64 19.18
N LEU A 150 -12.32 15.55 18.01
CA LEU A 150 -13.76 15.55 17.85
C LEU A 150 -14.44 14.40 18.60
N LYS A 151 -13.87 13.19 18.52
CA LYS A 151 -14.37 12.02 19.22
C LYS A 151 -14.34 12.20 20.73
N LYS A 152 -13.27 12.80 21.29
CA LYS A 152 -13.18 13.13 22.75
C LYS A 152 -14.22 14.16 23.16
N MET A 153 -14.65 15.05 22.28
CA MET A 153 -15.70 16.03 22.50
C MET A 153 -17.12 15.46 22.31
N GLY A 154 -17.25 14.17 21.99
CA GLY A 154 -18.54 13.53 21.72
C GLY A 154 -19.14 13.88 20.38
N VAL A 155 -18.36 14.49 19.48
CA VAL A 155 -18.80 14.85 18.13
C VAL A 155 -18.59 13.66 17.20
N LYS A 156 -19.65 13.24 16.51
CA LYS A 156 -19.56 12.21 15.47
C LYS A 156 -18.99 12.79 14.18
N SER A 157 -18.18 12.01 13.51
CA SER A 157 -17.60 12.37 12.22
C SER A 157 -18.09 11.42 11.15
N ALA A 158 -18.35 11.94 9.95
CA ALA A 158 -18.69 11.15 8.78
C ALA A 158 -17.79 11.54 7.62
N MET A 159 -17.38 10.58 6.80
CA MET A 159 -16.58 10.82 5.61
C MET A 159 -17.43 10.71 4.35
N LEU A 160 -17.34 11.72 3.47
CA LEU A 160 -17.96 11.72 2.15
C LEU A 160 -16.87 11.83 1.07
N THR A 161 -16.71 10.80 0.28
CA THR A 161 -15.68 10.75 -0.76
C THR A 161 -16.23 10.28 -2.10
N GLY A 162 -15.62 10.73 -3.18
CA GLY A 162 -15.85 10.21 -4.53
C GLY A 162 -15.04 8.96 -4.85
N ASP A 163 -14.20 8.49 -3.91
CA ASP A 163 -13.36 7.31 -4.08
C ASP A 163 -14.18 6.00 -4.04
N SER A 164 -13.51 4.89 -4.34
CA SER A 164 -14.11 3.56 -4.25
C SER A 164 -14.46 3.18 -2.81
N GLU A 165 -15.39 2.23 -2.64
CA GLU A 165 -15.78 1.70 -1.33
C GLU A 165 -14.59 1.19 -0.53
N GLU A 166 -13.67 0.46 -1.16
CA GLU A 166 -12.47 -0.09 -0.50
C GLU A 166 -11.59 1.02 0.06
N THR A 167 -11.39 2.11 -0.69
CA THR A 167 -10.60 3.27 -0.24
C THR A 167 -11.29 3.98 0.92
N ALA A 168 -12.58 4.24 0.78
CA ALA A 168 -13.37 4.91 1.81
C ALA A 168 -13.38 4.11 3.12
N LYS A 169 -13.63 2.81 3.04
CA LYS A 169 -13.60 1.89 4.17
C LYS A 169 -12.25 1.93 4.90
N TRP A 170 -11.17 1.77 4.16
CA TRP A 170 -9.84 1.77 4.74
C TRP A 170 -9.52 3.10 5.45
N VAL A 171 -9.76 4.25 4.79
CA VAL A 171 -9.53 5.58 5.39
C VAL A 171 -10.35 5.76 6.66
N SER A 172 -11.61 5.30 6.65
CA SER A 172 -12.51 5.41 7.80
C SER A 172 -12.04 4.56 8.97
N GLU A 173 -11.62 3.32 8.72
CA GLU A 173 -11.06 2.42 9.73
C GLU A 173 -9.79 3.03 10.35
N GLU A 174 -8.88 3.56 9.54
CA GLU A 174 -7.63 4.18 9.96
C GLU A 174 -7.83 5.48 10.78
N LEU A 175 -8.89 6.26 10.48
CA LEU A 175 -9.26 7.48 11.20
C LEU A 175 -10.20 7.21 12.38
N GLY A 176 -10.75 6.00 12.49
CA GLY A 176 -11.77 5.69 13.49
C GLY A 176 -13.10 6.40 13.25
N ILE A 177 -13.44 6.65 11.96
CA ILE A 177 -14.72 7.21 11.53
C ILE A 177 -15.71 6.06 11.33
N GLU A 178 -16.86 6.12 12.01
CA GLU A 178 -17.86 5.04 11.99
C GLU A 178 -18.76 5.07 10.75
N GLU A 179 -18.99 6.27 10.20
CA GLU A 179 -19.86 6.44 9.04
C GLU A 179 -19.11 6.99 7.82
N TYR A 180 -19.24 6.31 6.69
CA TYR A 180 -18.64 6.77 5.45
C TYR A 180 -19.54 6.55 4.25
N PHE A 181 -19.43 7.45 3.28
CA PHE A 181 -20.17 7.45 2.02
C PHE A 181 -19.15 7.50 0.88
N PHE A 182 -19.22 6.54 -0.01
CA PHE A 182 -18.28 6.37 -1.12
C PHE A 182 -18.97 6.61 -2.46
N GLY A 183 -18.18 6.85 -3.52
CA GLY A 183 -18.69 7.08 -4.87
C GLY A 183 -19.59 8.33 -4.99
N VAL A 184 -19.53 9.24 -4.02
CA VAL A 184 -20.42 10.41 -3.94
C VAL A 184 -20.01 11.47 -4.94
N LEU A 185 -20.89 11.78 -5.87
CA LEU A 185 -20.67 12.86 -6.84
C LEU A 185 -20.74 14.24 -6.17
N PRO A 186 -20.04 15.26 -6.72
CA PRO A 186 -20.03 16.60 -6.12
C PRO A 186 -21.43 17.18 -5.86
N GLY A 187 -22.39 16.93 -6.74
CA GLY A 187 -23.78 17.39 -6.58
C GLY A 187 -24.57 16.69 -5.46
N GLU A 188 -24.20 15.47 -5.10
CA GLU A 188 -24.90 14.66 -4.10
C GLU A 188 -24.44 14.95 -2.67
N LYS A 189 -23.22 15.49 -2.51
CA LYS A 189 -22.64 15.77 -1.18
C LYS A 189 -23.54 16.64 -0.32
N ALA A 190 -24.14 17.68 -0.90
CA ALA A 190 -25.03 18.60 -0.18
C ALA A 190 -26.31 17.91 0.33
N GLU A 191 -26.84 16.94 -0.42
CA GLU A 191 -28.03 16.19 -0.03
C GLU A 191 -27.72 15.24 1.14
N ILE A 192 -26.62 14.53 1.07
CA ILE A 192 -26.16 13.63 2.16
C ILE A 192 -25.94 14.45 3.45
N ILE A 193 -25.29 15.61 3.36
CA ILE A 193 -25.04 16.48 4.51
C ILE A 193 -26.39 16.92 5.13
N ARG A 194 -27.36 17.37 4.33
CA ARG A 194 -28.69 17.75 4.83
C ARG A 194 -29.36 16.58 5.53
N ARG A 195 -29.27 15.38 4.97
CA ARG A 195 -29.85 14.17 5.56
C ARG A 195 -29.21 13.87 6.92
N LEU A 196 -27.90 13.95 7.05
CA LEU A 196 -27.20 13.75 8.31
C LEU A 196 -27.56 14.81 9.35
N GLN A 197 -27.64 16.08 8.96
CA GLN A 197 -28.05 17.18 9.84
C GLN A 197 -29.48 17.00 10.39
N ASN A 198 -30.37 16.41 9.61
CA ASN A 198 -31.75 16.15 10.02
C ASN A 198 -31.88 15.00 11.05
N LEU A 199 -30.84 14.18 11.25
CA LEU A 199 -30.83 13.12 12.25
C LEU A 199 -30.62 13.61 13.69
N LYS A 200 -30.61 14.93 13.94
CA LYS A 200 -30.47 15.60 15.26
C LYS A 200 -29.22 15.11 16.05
N GLN A 201 -28.17 14.72 15.35
CA GLN A 201 -26.92 14.33 15.97
C GLN A 201 -25.83 15.38 15.66
N PRO A 202 -24.90 15.65 16.59
CA PRO A 202 -23.80 16.57 16.33
C PRO A 202 -22.80 15.93 15.38
N TRP A 203 -22.86 16.33 14.10
CA TRP A 203 -21.91 15.89 13.06
C TRP A 203 -20.87 16.97 12.77
N SER A 204 -19.63 16.54 12.51
CA SER A 204 -18.56 17.34 11.90
C SER A 204 -18.18 16.74 10.55
N PHE A 205 -17.99 17.58 9.53
CA PHE A 205 -17.68 17.20 8.15
C PHE A 205 -16.30 17.75 7.74
#